data_1ea09bd79831543f4f7f161e003252ea
#
_entry.id   1ea09bd79831543f4f7f161e003252ea
#
_cell.length_a   1.000
_cell.length_b   1.000
_cell.length_c   1.000
_cell.angle_alpha   90.00
_cell.angle_beta   90.00
_cell.angle_gamma   90.00
#
_symmetry.space_group_name_H-M   'P 1'
#
loop_
_entity.id
_entity.type
_entity.pdbx_description
1 polymer ?
#
loop_
_entity_poly.entity_id
_entity_poly.type
_entity_poly.pdbx_seq_one_letter_code
_entity_poly.pdbx_strand_id
1 'polypeptide(L)'
;NGPHIATQAYEMGDPDLKSERAWNGELYARYETPATAFSATLYTNRFDNFIYEAETGDIEDDLPVFQYFQNDAKVWGIEFQASQRLANFGSSDLSVDGVADYTRAKISSGGGDVPRIPPLRLLGGVELTHASFDLRGEVEFNDDQTKTAAFETPTNGFTLVNASATWRPFGRDRNIALIASANNIFDVTARRAASFTKDFVPLAGRDFRVTARVSF
;
A
#
# COMPACT_ATOMS: atom_id res chain seq x y z
N ASN A 1 22.31 20.00 -3.01
CA ASN A 1 22.48 19.30 -1.72
C ASN A 1 21.94 20.17 -0.60
N GLY A 2 21.33 19.57 0.41
CA GLY A 2 20.86 20.30 1.57
C GLY A 2 19.85 19.52 2.43
N PRO A 3 19.48 20.09 3.60
CA PRO A 3 18.53 19.46 4.50
C PRO A 3 17.11 19.51 3.93
N HIS A 4 16.43 18.37 3.97
CA HIS A 4 15.02 18.22 3.62
C HIS A 4 14.23 17.83 4.88
N ILE A 5 13.69 18.83 5.55
CA ILE A 5 13.09 18.68 6.89
C ILE A 5 11.88 17.71 6.89
N ALA A 6 11.09 17.69 5.81
CA ALA A 6 9.92 16.82 5.71
C ALA A 6 10.26 15.32 5.70
N THR A 7 11.44 14.96 5.18
CA THR A 7 11.95 13.58 5.15
C THR A 7 12.92 13.30 6.29
N GLN A 8 13.31 14.31 7.08
CA GLN A 8 14.34 14.22 8.12
C GLN A 8 15.68 13.70 7.56
N ALA A 9 16.08 14.20 6.40
CA ALA A 9 17.25 13.77 5.66
C ALA A 9 18.07 14.94 5.15
N TYR A 10 19.38 14.74 5.01
CA TYR A 10 20.25 15.61 4.21
C TYR A 10 20.43 14.95 2.84
N GLU A 11 19.90 15.57 1.79
CA GLU A 11 19.87 14.99 0.45
C GLU A 11 21.03 15.47 -0.42
N MET A 12 21.70 14.51 -1.06
CA MET A 12 22.81 14.74 -1.98
C MET A 12 22.44 14.28 -3.39
N GLY A 13 22.32 15.23 -4.32
CA GLY A 13 22.15 14.95 -5.75
C GLY A 13 23.45 14.48 -6.39
N ASP A 14 23.34 13.79 -7.53
CA ASP A 14 24.45 13.42 -8.40
C ASP A 14 24.28 14.09 -9.77
N PRO A 15 25.17 15.01 -10.18
CA PRO A 15 25.07 15.69 -11.47
C PRO A 15 25.45 14.80 -12.67
N ASP A 16 26.07 13.65 -12.43
CA ASP A 16 26.59 12.76 -13.47
C ASP A 16 25.62 11.61 -13.81
N LEU A 17 24.37 11.65 -13.29
CA LEU A 17 23.34 10.66 -13.58
C LEU A 17 23.06 10.57 -15.08
N LYS A 18 23.01 9.34 -15.59
CA LYS A 18 22.66 9.00 -16.97
C LYS A 18 21.17 8.76 -17.10
N SER A 19 20.67 8.78 -18.34
CA SER A 19 19.28 8.42 -18.60
C SER A 19 18.99 6.97 -18.16
N GLU A 20 17.97 6.79 -17.36
CA GLU A 20 17.41 5.50 -17.02
C GLU A 20 16.67 4.91 -18.23
N ARG A 21 16.79 3.60 -18.43
CA ARG A 21 16.05 2.85 -19.44
C ARG A 21 15.44 1.62 -18.83
N ALA A 22 14.21 1.29 -19.21
CA ALA A 22 13.52 0.12 -18.72
C ALA A 22 13.05 -0.78 -19.87
N TRP A 23 13.21 -2.09 -19.67
CA TRP A 23 12.53 -3.13 -20.45
C TRP A 23 11.50 -3.80 -19.52
N ASN A 24 10.23 -3.78 -19.95
CA ASN A 24 9.10 -4.24 -19.14
C ASN A 24 8.44 -5.45 -19.81
N GLY A 25 8.07 -6.44 -19.00
CA GLY A 25 7.24 -7.57 -19.40
C GLY A 25 6.10 -7.74 -18.41
N GLU A 26 4.89 -7.93 -18.92
CA GLU A 26 3.69 -8.11 -18.11
C GLU A 26 2.82 -9.23 -18.67
N LEU A 27 2.23 -10.02 -17.78
CA LEU A 27 1.17 -10.96 -18.08
C LEU A 27 -0.04 -10.61 -17.22
N TYR A 28 -1.16 -10.31 -17.87
CA TYR A 28 -2.39 -9.91 -17.24
C TYR A 28 -3.51 -10.91 -17.55
N ALA A 29 -4.28 -11.29 -16.52
CA ALA A 29 -5.50 -12.06 -16.63
C ALA A 29 -6.65 -11.38 -15.92
N ARG A 30 -7.83 -11.35 -16.55
CA ARG A 30 -9.06 -10.82 -15.97
C ARG A 30 -10.23 -11.73 -16.29
N TYR A 31 -11.09 -11.91 -15.30
CA TYR A 31 -12.38 -12.58 -15.44
C TYR A 31 -13.45 -11.79 -14.71
N GLU A 32 -14.61 -11.65 -15.31
CA GLU A 32 -15.71 -10.89 -14.74
C GLU A 32 -17.06 -11.47 -15.13
N THR A 33 -17.91 -11.63 -14.13
CA THR A 33 -19.34 -11.96 -14.24
C THR A 33 -20.13 -11.07 -13.29
N PRO A 34 -21.47 -11.11 -13.31
CA PRO A 34 -22.26 -10.34 -12.33
C PRO A 34 -22.03 -10.72 -10.86
N ALA A 35 -21.45 -11.88 -10.59
CA ALA A 35 -21.23 -12.37 -9.21
C ALA A 35 -19.75 -12.49 -8.84
N THR A 36 -18.86 -12.60 -9.81
CA THR A 36 -17.43 -12.89 -9.58
C THR A 36 -16.60 -11.97 -10.45
N ALA A 37 -15.61 -11.33 -9.88
CA ALA A 37 -14.56 -10.64 -10.63
C ALA A 37 -13.20 -11.01 -10.03
N PHE A 38 -12.19 -11.23 -10.89
CA PHE A 38 -10.80 -11.25 -10.45
C PHE A 38 -9.89 -10.68 -11.54
N SER A 39 -8.76 -10.16 -11.12
CA SER A 39 -7.64 -9.81 -11.97
C SER A 39 -6.33 -10.27 -11.33
N ALA A 40 -5.39 -10.66 -12.16
CA ALA A 40 -4.04 -11.02 -11.74
C ALA A 40 -3.04 -10.44 -12.73
N THR A 41 -1.98 -9.83 -12.21
CA THR A 41 -0.87 -9.27 -12.97
C THR A 41 0.44 -9.87 -12.47
N LEU A 42 1.24 -10.39 -13.37
CA LEU A 42 2.64 -10.74 -13.14
C LEU A 42 3.49 -9.79 -13.95
N TYR A 43 4.46 -9.14 -13.34
CA TYR A 43 5.32 -8.19 -14.04
C TYR A 43 6.79 -8.40 -13.72
N THR A 44 7.65 -8.01 -14.68
CA THR A 44 9.09 -7.92 -14.49
C THR A 44 9.63 -6.74 -15.27
N ASN A 45 10.49 -5.97 -14.63
CA ASN A 45 11.14 -4.81 -15.21
C ASN A 45 12.66 -4.97 -15.04
N ARG A 46 13.41 -4.72 -16.10
CA ARG A 46 14.87 -4.61 -16.06
C ARG A 46 15.23 -3.20 -16.40
N PHE A 47 16.03 -2.62 -15.53
CA PHE A 47 16.48 -1.24 -15.65
C PHE A 47 17.98 -1.21 -15.92
N ASP A 48 18.37 -0.44 -16.93
CA ASP A 48 19.72 0.04 -17.09
C ASP A 48 19.80 1.43 -16.47
N ASN A 49 20.79 1.66 -15.62
CA ASN A 49 20.98 2.93 -14.93
C ASN A 49 19.75 3.33 -14.05
N PHE A 50 19.19 2.38 -13.29
CA PHE A 50 18.12 2.68 -12.33
C PHE A 50 18.58 3.68 -11.28
N ILE A 51 17.81 4.75 -11.11
CA ILE A 51 18.11 5.82 -10.15
C ILE A 51 17.34 5.53 -8.86
N TYR A 52 18.07 5.49 -7.76
CA TYR A 52 17.48 5.32 -6.44
C TYR A 52 18.24 6.13 -5.41
N GLU A 53 17.56 6.51 -4.36
CA GLU A 53 18.12 7.20 -3.22
C GLU A 53 18.27 6.25 -2.05
N ALA A 54 19.44 6.23 -1.43
CA ALA A 54 19.74 5.39 -0.28
C ALA A 54 20.58 6.15 0.75
N GLU A 55 20.46 5.72 2.00
CA GLU A 55 21.27 6.23 3.09
C GLU A 55 22.74 5.82 2.92
N THR A 56 23.65 6.74 3.20
CA THR A 56 25.12 6.50 3.11
C THR A 56 25.73 6.00 4.41
N GLY A 57 25.05 6.18 5.53
CA GLY A 57 25.57 5.99 6.89
C GLY A 57 26.27 7.22 7.48
N ASP A 58 26.40 8.31 6.71
CA ASP A 58 26.95 9.58 7.19
C ASP A 58 25.86 10.44 7.83
N ILE A 59 26.29 11.44 8.61
CA ILE A 59 25.41 12.43 9.23
C ILE A 59 25.93 13.82 8.85
N GLU A 60 25.05 14.70 8.40
CA GLU A 60 25.32 16.10 8.13
C GLU A 60 24.17 16.97 8.67
N ASP A 61 24.49 18.08 9.33
CA ASP A 61 23.53 18.95 10.00
C ASP A 61 22.58 18.20 10.97
N ASP A 62 23.10 17.20 11.70
CA ASP A 62 22.35 16.29 12.59
C ASP A 62 21.29 15.44 11.87
N LEU A 63 21.37 15.32 10.55
CA LEU A 63 20.48 14.52 9.73
C LEU A 63 21.21 13.37 9.03
N PRO A 64 20.59 12.19 8.84
CA PRO A 64 21.17 11.14 8.03
C PRO A 64 21.30 11.58 6.57
N VAL A 65 22.44 11.26 5.97
CA VAL A 65 22.74 11.62 4.57
C VAL A 65 22.17 10.57 3.64
N PHE A 66 21.34 11.03 2.71
CA PHE A 66 20.83 10.25 1.59
C PHE A 66 21.43 10.76 0.29
N GLN A 67 21.89 9.83 -0.55
CA GLN A 67 22.48 10.15 -1.85
C GLN A 67 21.75 9.40 -2.97
N TYR A 68 21.69 10.05 -4.14
CA TYR A 68 21.23 9.40 -5.36
C TYR A 68 22.31 8.51 -5.94
N PHE A 69 21.96 7.27 -6.21
CA PHE A 69 22.80 6.26 -6.85
C PHE A 69 22.19 5.83 -8.16
N GLN A 70 23.04 5.28 -9.03
CA GLN A 70 22.61 4.74 -10.31
C GLN A 70 23.27 3.40 -10.59
N ASN A 71 22.45 2.35 -10.70
CA ASN A 71 22.89 0.97 -10.94
C ASN A 71 21.85 0.23 -11.78
N ASP A 72 22.24 -0.87 -12.43
CA ASP A 72 21.26 -1.74 -13.05
C ASP A 72 20.40 -2.44 -11.99
N ALA A 73 19.12 -2.56 -12.24
CA ALA A 73 18.18 -3.15 -11.31
C ALA A 73 17.17 -4.07 -11.98
N LYS A 74 16.61 -4.98 -11.19
CA LYS A 74 15.51 -5.83 -11.59
C LYS A 74 14.38 -5.72 -10.56
N VAL A 75 13.18 -5.41 -11.05
CA VAL A 75 11.95 -5.39 -10.27
C VAL A 75 11.01 -6.47 -10.83
N TRP A 76 10.33 -7.19 -9.96
CA TRP A 76 9.28 -8.11 -10.36
C TRP A 76 8.23 -8.21 -9.25
N GLY A 77 7.03 -8.59 -9.62
CA GLY A 77 5.97 -8.73 -8.63
C GLY A 77 4.74 -9.41 -9.18
N ILE A 78 3.80 -9.58 -8.27
CA ILE A 78 2.46 -10.10 -8.52
C ILE A 78 1.45 -9.19 -7.82
N GLU A 79 0.37 -8.89 -8.53
CA GLU A 79 -0.80 -8.23 -8.02
C GLU A 79 -2.02 -9.11 -8.29
N PHE A 80 -2.84 -9.30 -7.29
CA PHE A 80 -4.08 -10.07 -7.38
C PHE A 80 -5.20 -9.32 -6.70
N GLN A 81 -6.36 -9.27 -7.36
CA GLN A 81 -7.58 -8.73 -6.80
C GLN A 81 -8.74 -9.65 -7.16
N ALA A 82 -9.61 -9.94 -6.20
CA ALA A 82 -10.81 -10.73 -6.43
C ALA A 82 -11.99 -10.19 -5.64
N SER A 83 -13.19 -10.39 -6.16
CA SER A 83 -14.44 -10.18 -5.45
C SER A 83 -15.46 -11.25 -5.83
N GLN A 84 -16.25 -11.65 -4.86
CA GLN A 84 -17.28 -12.68 -5.03
C GLN A 84 -18.54 -12.31 -4.26
N ARG A 85 -19.68 -12.25 -4.93
CA ARG A 85 -20.99 -12.24 -4.28
C ARG A 85 -21.30 -13.67 -3.84
N LEU A 86 -21.40 -13.86 -2.52
CA LEU A 86 -21.63 -15.17 -1.92
C LEU A 86 -23.11 -15.56 -1.88
N ALA A 87 -23.97 -14.59 -1.59
CA ALA A 87 -25.40 -14.83 -1.44
C ALA A 87 -26.21 -13.57 -1.73
N ASN A 88 -27.43 -13.77 -2.21
CA ASN A 88 -28.47 -12.75 -2.33
C ASN A 88 -29.67 -13.17 -1.47
N PHE A 89 -30.11 -12.30 -0.58
CA PHE A 89 -31.24 -12.50 0.32
C PHE A 89 -32.37 -11.52 0.00
N GLY A 90 -32.73 -11.41 -1.27
CA GLY A 90 -33.73 -10.46 -1.76
C GLY A 90 -33.20 -9.02 -1.82
N SER A 91 -33.39 -8.25 -0.76
CA SER A 91 -32.89 -6.86 -0.69
C SER A 91 -31.46 -6.71 -0.21
N SER A 92 -30.78 -7.82 0.11
CA SER A 92 -29.42 -7.83 0.66
C SER A 92 -28.50 -8.71 -0.18
N ASP A 93 -27.27 -8.22 -0.40
CA ASP A 93 -26.17 -8.99 -0.99
C ASP A 93 -25.05 -9.13 0.01
N LEU A 94 -24.56 -10.36 0.17
CA LEU A 94 -23.33 -10.66 0.91
C LEU A 94 -22.21 -10.91 -0.08
N SER A 95 -21.12 -10.16 0.05
CA SER A 95 -19.93 -10.30 -0.79
C SER A 95 -18.65 -10.36 0.03
N VAL A 96 -17.61 -10.92 -0.59
CA VAL A 96 -16.24 -10.90 -0.09
C VAL A 96 -15.34 -10.35 -1.17
N ASP A 97 -14.26 -9.70 -0.76
CA ASP A 97 -13.21 -9.22 -1.65
C ASP A 97 -11.83 -9.44 -1.05
N GLY A 98 -10.82 -9.45 -1.90
CA GLY A 98 -9.44 -9.58 -1.46
C GLY A 98 -8.46 -8.99 -2.46
N VAL A 99 -7.33 -8.52 -1.91
CA VAL A 99 -6.18 -8.01 -2.67
C VAL A 99 -4.93 -8.67 -2.11
N ALA A 100 -4.00 -9.02 -2.98
CA ALA A 100 -2.67 -9.49 -2.61
C ALA A 100 -1.64 -8.80 -3.51
N ASP A 101 -0.64 -8.17 -2.89
CA ASP A 101 0.44 -7.45 -3.56
C ASP A 101 1.79 -7.96 -3.06
N TYR A 102 2.69 -8.28 -3.96
CA TYR A 102 4.06 -8.61 -3.63
C TYR A 102 5.02 -8.06 -4.68
N THR A 103 6.03 -7.31 -4.22
CA THR A 103 7.07 -6.73 -5.07
C THR A 103 8.45 -7.07 -4.54
N ARG A 104 9.36 -7.36 -5.45
CA ARG A 104 10.80 -7.50 -5.19
C ARG A 104 11.59 -6.62 -6.14
N ALA A 105 12.55 -5.91 -5.59
CA ALA A 105 13.50 -5.13 -6.37
C ALA A 105 14.92 -5.39 -5.87
N LYS A 106 15.84 -5.63 -6.81
CA LYS A 106 17.25 -5.90 -6.52
C LYS A 106 18.15 -5.10 -7.44
N ILE A 107 19.23 -4.61 -6.89
CA ILE A 107 20.34 -4.05 -7.66
C ILE A 107 21.09 -5.22 -8.32
N SER A 108 21.23 -5.20 -9.64
CA SER A 108 21.86 -6.29 -10.42
C SER A 108 23.39 -6.15 -10.47
N SER A 109 23.88 -4.91 -10.45
CA SER A 109 25.31 -4.58 -10.45
C SER A 109 25.77 -4.23 -9.03
N GLY A 110 26.55 -5.09 -8.39
CA GLY A 110 27.07 -4.87 -7.02
C GLY A 110 26.23 -5.51 -5.92
N GLY A 111 25.00 -5.97 -6.22
CA GLY A 111 24.14 -6.67 -5.26
C GLY A 111 23.42 -5.74 -4.28
N GLY A 112 22.47 -6.32 -3.55
CA GLY A 112 21.67 -5.62 -2.56
C GLY A 112 20.21 -5.47 -2.96
N ASP A 113 19.43 -5.01 -2.01
CA ASP A 113 18.02 -4.71 -2.20
C ASP A 113 17.82 -3.22 -2.51
N VAL A 114 16.83 -2.90 -3.33
CA VAL A 114 16.41 -1.52 -3.55
C VAL A 114 15.69 -1.04 -2.28
N PRO A 115 16.00 0.17 -1.78
CA PRO A 115 15.37 0.66 -0.55
C PRO A 115 13.86 0.88 -0.69
N ARG A 116 13.15 0.82 0.43
CA ARG A 116 11.73 1.17 0.57
C ARG A 116 10.77 0.35 -0.30
N ILE A 117 11.14 -0.91 -0.58
CA ILE A 117 10.23 -1.83 -1.28
C ILE A 117 9.22 -2.40 -0.27
N PRO A 118 7.90 -2.34 -0.56
CA PRO A 118 6.90 -2.88 0.34
C PRO A 118 7.00 -4.41 0.46
N PRO A 119 6.69 -4.99 1.64
CA PRO A 119 6.59 -6.44 1.82
C PRO A 119 5.30 -6.99 1.19
N LEU A 120 5.06 -8.30 1.36
CA LEU A 120 3.76 -8.89 1.03
C LEU A 120 2.65 -8.16 1.81
N ARG A 121 1.62 -7.75 1.07
CA ARG A 121 0.39 -7.19 1.61
C ARG A 121 -0.79 -8.05 1.20
N LEU A 122 -1.64 -8.38 2.16
CA LEU A 122 -2.92 -9.04 1.95
C LEU A 122 -4.03 -8.19 2.56
N LEU A 123 -5.10 -8.00 1.82
CA LEU A 123 -6.29 -7.34 2.31
C LEU A 123 -7.50 -8.23 1.99
N GLY A 124 -8.39 -8.39 2.95
CA GLY A 124 -9.64 -9.11 2.76
C GLY A 124 -10.81 -8.40 3.42
N GLY A 125 -11.94 -8.35 2.74
CA GLY A 125 -13.15 -7.72 3.20
C GLY A 125 -14.37 -8.62 3.09
N VAL A 126 -15.33 -8.39 3.98
CA VAL A 126 -16.70 -8.94 3.91
C VAL A 126 -17.65 -7.76 3.95
N GLU A 127 -18.59 -7.72 3.01
CA GLU A 127 -19.58 -6.66 2.92
C GLU A 127 -21.00 -7.24 2.80
N LEU A 128 -21.89 -6.73 3.63
CA LEU A 128 -23.33 -6.93 3.54
C LEU A 128 -23.95 -5.61 3.07
N THR A 129 -24.47 -5.58 1.85
CA THR A 129 -25.23 -4.44 1.33
C THR A 129 -26.73 -4.69 1.42
N HIS A 130 -27.47 -3.67 1.85
CA HIS A 130 -28.93 -3.66 1.91
C HIS A 130 -29.47 -2.31 1.39
N ALA A 131 -30.75 -2.25 1.05
CA ALA A 131 -31.38 -1.02 0.58
C ALA A 131 -31.17 0.17 1.55
N SER A 132 -31.25 -0.07 2.85
CA SER A 132 -31.18 0.98 3.89
C SER A 132 -29.83 1.07 4.59
N PHE A 133 -28.96 0.07 4.48
CA PHE A 133 -27.66 0.07 5.15
C PHE A 133 -26.63 -0.78 4.41
N ASP A 134 -25.36 -0.50 4.63
CA ASP A 134 -24.24 -1.37 4.27
C ASP A 134 -23.37 -1.57 5.52
N LEU A 135 -22.85 -2.78 5.68
CA LEU A 135 -21.89 -3.14 6.74
C LEU A 135 -20.65 -3.74 6.08
N ARG A 136 -19.47 -3.29 6.47
CA ARG A 136 -18.21 -3.85 5.99
C ARG A 136 -17.25 -4.10 7.15
N GLY A 137 -16.62 -5.26 7.14
CA GLY A 137 -15.45 -5.58 7.94
C GLY A 137 -14.25 -5.87 7.03
N GLU A 138 -13.05 -5.44 7.43
CA GLU A 138 -11.85 -5.55 6.63
C GLU A 138 -10.64 -5.87 7.50
N VAL A 139 -9.76 -6.72 6.99
CA VAL A 139 -8.47 -7.04 7.60
C VAL A 139 -7.37 -6.78 6.57
N GLU A 140 -6.37 -6.00 6.95
CA GLU A 140 -5.15 -5.79 6.18
C GLU A 140 -3.96 -6.38 6.93
N PHE A 141 -3.25 -7.31 6.31
CA PHE A 141 -2.00 -7.90 6.78
C PHE A 141 -0.85 -7.36 5.93
N ASN A 142 0.22 -6.94 6.58
CA ASN A 142 1.51 -6.64 5.98
C ASN A 142 2.58 -7.48 6.67
N ASP A 143 3.40 -8.16 5.89
CA ASP A 143 4.50 -8.98 6.38
C ASP A 143 5.66 -8.11 6.89
N ASP A 144 6.63 -8.72 7.57
CA ASP A 144 7.89 -8.09 7.92
C ASP A 144 8.68 -7.72 6.67
N GLN A 145 9.26 -6.51 6.64
CA GLN A 145 10.24 -6.16 5.63
C GLN A 145 11.65 -6.25 6.20
N THR A 146 12.30 -7.35 5.91
CA THR A 146 13.70 -7.62 6.32
C THR A 146 14.70 -7.55 5.17
N LYS A 147 14.21 -7.35 3.94
CA LYS A 147 15.02 -7.25 2.72
C LYS A 147 15.22 -5.77 2.40
N THR A 148 16.14 -5.17 3.11
CA THR A 148 16.41 -3.74 3.13
C THR A 148 17.73 -3.41 2.42
N ALA A 149 17.88 -2.18 1.95
CA ALA A 149 19.15 -1.65 1.48
C ALA A 149 20.15 -1.51 2.65
N ALA A 150 21.40 -1.22 2.34
CA ALA A 150 22.39 -0.89 3.36
C ALA A 150 21.91 0.33 4.17
N PHE A 151 22.11 0.28 5.49
CA PHE A 151 21.69 1.29 6.49
C PHE A 151 20.17 1.46 6.64
N GLU A 152 19.35 0.91 5.75
CA GLU A 152 17.90 0.94 5.91
C GLU A 152 17.45 0.00 7.03
N THR A 153 16.67 0.51 7.98
CA THR A 153 16.11 -0.26 9.09
C THR A 153 15.05 -1.28 8.61
N PRO A 154 15.00 -2.50 9.13
CA PRO A 154 13.88 -3.42 8.93
C PRO A 154 12.59 -2.82 9.47
N THR A 155 11.46 -3.27 8.95
CA THR A 155 10.13 -2.83 9.40
C THR A 155 9.31 -4.05 9.80
N ASN A 156 8.80 -4.06 11.02
CA ASN A 156 7.94 -5.13 11.49
C ASN A 156 6.60 -5.12 10.74
N GLY A 157 6.09 -6.30 10.48
CA GLY A 157 4.76 -6.50 9.93
C GLY A 157 3.67 -6.07 10.91
N PHE A 158 2.46 -5.94 10.37
CA PHE A 158 1.30 -5.57 11.18
C PHE A 158 0.00 -6.09 10.57
N THR A 159 -1.04 -6.15 11.40
CA THR A 159 -2.40 -6.45 10.97
C THR A 159 -3.34 -5.37 11.45
N LEU A 160 -4.06 -4.73 10.53
CA LEU A 160 -5.10 -3.77 10.83
C LEU A 160 -6.47 -4.40 10.63
N VAL A 161 -7.39 -4.09 11.52
CA VAL A 161 -8.82 -4.44 11.40
C VAL A 161 -9.62 -3.17 11.36
N ASN A 162 -10.46 -3.04 10.34
CA ASN A 162 -11.32 -1.90 10.10
C ASN A 162 -12.77 -2.35 9.97
N ALA A 163 -13.70 -1.50 10.32
CA ALA A 163 -15.12 -1.73 10.10
C ALA A 163 -15.83 -0.43 9.70
N SER A 164 -16.87 -0.55 8.90
CA SER A 164 -17.74 0.58 8.58
C SER A 164 -19.19 0.17 8.48
N ALA A 165 -20.08 1.13 8.77
CA ALA A 165 -21.51 1.00 8.61
C ALA A 165 -22.03 2.26 7.94
N THR A 166 -22.82 2.09 6.87
CA THR A 166 -23.55 3.18 6.22
C THR A 166 -25.03 2.98 6.46
N TRP A 167 -25.70 3.98 6.96
CA TRP A 167 -27.16 3.98 7.13
C TRP A 167 -27.80 5.04 6.25
N ARG A 168 -28.86 4.62 5.51
CA ARG A 168 -29.65 5.45 4.61
C ARG A 168 -31.10 5.49 5.11
N PRO A 169 -31.43 6.41 6.01
CA PRO A 169 -32.74 6.43 6.69
C PRO A 169 -33.93 6.53 5.73
N PHE A 170 -33.73 7.06 4.53
CA PHE A 170 -34.77 7.27 3.52
C PHE A 170 -34.58 6.40 2.26
N GLY A 171 -33.72 5.36 2.34
CA GLY A 171 -33.38 4.48 1.21
C GLY A 171 -32.29 5.03 0.29
N ARG A 172 -31.91 4.23 -0.73
CA ARG A 172 -30.83 4.58 -1.67
C ARG A 172 -31.16 5.74 -2.59
N ASP A 173 -32.43 5.94 -2.88
CA ASP A 173 -32.91 6.99 -3.79
C ASP A 173 -32.92 8.39 -3.14
N ARG A 174 -32.62 8.46 -1.87
CA ARG A 174 -32.52 9.72 -1.13
C ARG A 174 -31.07 10.09 -0.86
N ASN A 175 -30.78 11.37 -1.01
CA ASN A 175 -29.42 11.92 -0.99
C ASN A 175 -28.85 12.10 0.43
N ILE A 176 -29.28 11.28 1.41
CA ILE A 176 -28.84 11.38 2.81
C ILE A 176 -28.30 10.03 3.27
N ALA A 177 -27.07 10.02 3.77
CA ALA A 177 -26.48 8.86 4.41
C ALA A 177 -25.66 9.27 5.64
N LEU A 178 -25.72 8.44 6.69
CA LEU A 178 -24.84 8.51 7.85
C LEU A 178 -23.83 7.36 7.73
N ILE A 179 -22.56 7.67 7.88
CA ILE A 179 -21.45 6.73 7.74
C ILE A 179 -20.69 6.74 9.07
N ALA A 180 -20.62 5.59 9.72
CA ALA A 180 -19.75 5.36 10.86
C ALA A 180 -18.57 4.50 10.41
N SER A 181 -17.35 4.82 10.81
CA SER A 181 -16.17 4.00 10.56
C SER A 181 -15.30 3.88 11.81
N ALA A 182 -14.67 2.73 11.95
CA ALA A 182 -13.68 2.41 12.96
C ALA A 182 -12.45 1.87 12.24
N ASN A 183 -11.34 2.59 12.33
CA ASN A 183 -10.08 2.20 11.70
C ASN A 183 -9.08 1.79 12.78
N ASN A 184 -8.24 0.81 12.46
CA ASN A 184 -7.24 0.28 13.38
C ASN A 184 -7.87 -0.05 14.75
N ILE A 185 -8.92 -0.86 14.76
CA ILE A 185 -9.77 -1.13 15.94
C ILE A 185 -8.94 -1.60 17.14
N PHE A 186 -7.87 -2.34 16.91
CA PHE A 186 -7.00 -2.88 17.96
C PHE A 186 -5.86 -1.96 18.38
N ASP A 187 -5.79 -0.75 17.82
CA ASP A 187 -4.77 0.27 18.15
C ASP A 187 -3.33 -0.21 17.93
N VAL A 188 -3.12 -0.94 16.83
CA VAL A 188 -1.81 -1.47 16.46
C VAL A 188 -0.90 -0.32 16.02
N THR A 189 0.33 -0.28 16.52
CA THR A 189 1.36 0.62 15.98
C THR A 189 1.88 0.04 14.67
N ALA A 190 1.47 0.61 13.54
CA ALA A 190 1.79 0.17 12.21
C ALA A 190 2.71 1.17 11.49
N ARG A 191 3.66 0.66 10.69
CA ARG A 191 4.61 1.47 9.90
C ARG A 191 4.70 0.92 8.49
N ARG A 192 4.54 1.78 7.48
CA ARG A 192 4.69 1.37 6.07
C ARG A 192 6.18 1.31 5.71
N ALA A 193 6.68 0.14 5.37
CA ALA A 193 8.08 -0.06 4.98
C ALA A 193 8.53 0.84 3.81
N ALA A 194 7.63 1.16 2.89
CA ALA A 194 7.91 2.04 1.77
C ALA A 194 7.89 3.55 2.13
N SER A 195 7.51 3.92 3.36
CA SER A 195 7.54 5.33 3.78
C SER A 195 8.96 5.77 4.09
N PHE A 196 9.34 6.94 3.60
CA PHE A 196 10.63 7.55 3.92
C PHE A 196 10.76 7.86 5.42
N THR A 197 9.67 8.24 6.06
CA THR A 197 9.62 8.60 7.48
C THR A 197 9.17 7.44 8.39
N LYS A 198 9.29 6.19 7.95
CA LYS A 198 8.79 5.01 8.67
C LYS A 198 9.29 4.90 10.12
N ASP A 199 10.53 5.33 10.37
CA ASP A 199 11.15 5.23 11.69
C ASP A 199 10.64 6.28 12.67
N PHE A 200 10.04 7.36 12.17
CA PHE A 200 9.57 8.49 12.96
C PHE A 200 8.05 8.57 13.04
N VAL A 201 7.34 8.25 11.94
CA VAL A 201 5.91 8.48 11.80
C VAL A 201 5.17 7.17 11.57
N PRO A 202 4.49 6.62 12.60
CA PRO A 202 3.58 5.49 12.42
C PRO A 202 2.30 5.93 11.69
N LEU A 203 1.54 4.96 11.20
CA LEU A 203 0.16 5.19 10.76
C LEU A 203 -0.70 5.67 11.94
N ALA A 204 -1.85 6.26 11.62
CA ALA A 204 -2.81 6.66 12.65
C ALA A 204 -3.20 5.47 13.54
N GLY A 205 -3.26 5.68 14.83
CA GLY A 205 -3.82 4.75 15.79
C GLY A 205 -5.32 4.56 15.58
N ARG A 206 -5.99 3.97 16.55
CA ARG A 206 -7.43 3.75 16.50
C ARG A 206 -8.19 5.06 16.29
N ASP A 207 -9.11 5.04 15.33
CA ASP A 207 -9.88 6.19 14.91
C ASP A 207 -11.35 5.81 14.72
N PHE A 208 -12.25 6.62 15.26
CA PHE A 208 -13.70 6.49 15.06
C PHE A 208 -14.24 7.76 14.43
N ARG A 209 -14.98 7.62 13.33
CA ARG A 209 -15.58 8.76 12.61
C ARG A 209 -17.06 8.54 12.38
N VAL A 210 -17.80 9.65 12.42
CA VAL A 210 -19.18 9.70 11.95
C VAL A 210 -19.29 10.83 10.93
N THR A 211 -19.78 10.51 9.74
CA THR A 211 -19.94 11.45 8.63
C THR A 211 -21.39 11.47 8.18
N ALA A 212 -21.97 12.66 8.06
CA ALA A 212 -23.24 12.85 7.36
C ALA A 212 -22.96 13.31 5.93
N ARG A 213 -23.49 12.57 4.94
CA ARG A 213 -23.40 12.91 3.51
C ARG A 213 -24.78 13.34 3.01
N VAL A 214 -24.84 14.53 2.41
CA VAL A 214 -26.02 15.06 1.75
C VAL A 214 -25.61 15.44 0.33
N SER A 215 -26.35 14.96 -0.68
CA SER A 215 -26.16 15.33 -2.09
C SER A 215 -27.37 16.16 -2.53
N PHE A 216 -27.16 17.19 -3.37
CA PHE A 216 -28.19 18.12 -3.85
C PHE A 216 -28.40 17.93 -5.35
#